data_06b6c2de03e55d5974677256c0cf2f48
#
_entry.id   06b6c2de03e55d5974677256c0cf2f48
#
_cell.length_a   1.000
_cell.length_b   1.000
_cell.length_c   1.000
_cell.angle_alpha   90.00
_cell.angle_beta   90.00
_cell.angle_gamma   90.00
#
_symmetry.space_group_name_H-M   'P 1'
#
loop_
_entity.id
_entity.type
_entity.pdbx_description
1 polymer ?
#
loop_
_entity_poly.entity_id
_entity_poly.type
_entity_poly.pdbx_seq_one_letter_code
_entity_poly.pdbx_strand_id
1 'polypeptide(L)'
;YEGWAGHYDLVKLNLQNQDVVNYLLGAAEFWIDEFDIDGLRLDAADVIDIEFFKKLRNTCKSKKPDFWLYGELTHGDYNHWANSEALDSATNYECYKGIYSSHNDHNYFEIAHSLNRQFANGGIYRNIYTYNFVDNHDVNRIASSLKDKNHLNNVYTLMYTMPGVPSIYYGSEYGIEGMRTNHSDYELRPCLDLDSIPNPNYQLFDHIVKLGKIRLALEALKYGDFANVKIMNEKLVYKRWTNNQTVFVAFNLTDHDEWIDFDTGCNAKLTDVLNDNEVIDVNGYYNLYMKPYSARILVVNDGSFKVDFSDNSTVEITKPVENTESTDAQVEEQHFYTEVKPGKYRHFKGNEYEVIGTALHSE
;
A
#
# COMPACT_ATOMS: atom_id res chain seq x y z
N TYR A 1 10.56 -10.75 33.47
CA TYR A 1 11.15 -9.92 32.42
C TYR A 1 11.23 -10.73 31.13
N GLU A 2 10.57 -10.28 30.09
CA GLU A 2 10.46 -10.94 28.80
C GLU A 2 10.91 -9.98 27.71
N GLY A 3 11.70 -10.47 26.76
CA GLY A 3 12.13 -9.72 25.58
C GLY A 3 11.44 -10.25 24.34
N TRP A 4 11.31 -9.40 23.31
CA TRP A 4 10.78 -9.80 22.01
C TRP A 4 11.69 -10.86 21.36
N ALA A 5 11.13 -12.01 21.00
CA ALA A 5 11.85 -13.12 20.36
C ALA A 5 13.19 -13.51 21.04
N GLY A 6 13.30 -13.30 22.35
CA GLY A 6 14.53 -13.57 23.12
C GLY A 6 15.56 -12.43 23.13
N HIS A 7 15.27 -11.31 22.51
CA HIS A 7 16.07 -10.08 22.56
C HIS A 7 15.71 -9.28 23.81
N TYR A 8 16.53 -9.36 24.86
CA TYR A 8 16.26 -8.75 26.16
C TYR A 8 16.45 -7.23 26.21
N ASP A 9 17.05 -6.63 25.21
CA ASP A 9 17.12 -5.20 24.93
C ASP A 9 15.79 -4.63 24.41
N LEU A 10 14.92 -5.48 23.83
CA LEU A 10 13.58 -5.15 23.39
C LEU A 10 12.54 -5.65 24.38
N VAL A 11 12.28 -4.85 25.41
CA VAL A 11 11.42 -5.23 26.53
C VAL A 11 9.96 -5.39 26.10
N LYS A 12 9.38 -6.56 26.39
CA LYS A 12 7.96 -6.81 26.22
C LYS A 12 7.19 -6.29 27.44
N LEU A 13 6.23 -5.40 27.22
CA LEU A 13 5.38 -4.85 28.27
C LEU A 13 4.42 -5.92 28.80
N ASN A 14 4.20 -5.93 30.12
CA ASN A 14 3.29 -6.87 30.76
C ASN A 14 1.83 -6.43 30.60
N LEU A 15 1.14 -6.93 29.60
CA LEU A 15 -0.27 -6.64 29.33
C LEU A 15 -1.26 -7.33 30.27
N GLN A 16 -0.77 -8.14 31.23
CA GLN A 16 -1.57 -8.62 32.33
C GLN A 16 -1.65 -7.60 33.50
N ASN A 17 -0.79 -6.58 33.48
CA ASN A 17 -0.86 -5.47 34.43
C ASN A 17 -1.86 -4.41 33.89
N GLN A 18 -2.93 -4.19 34.65
CA GLN A 18 -4.00 -3.26 34.24
C GLN A 18 -3.50 -1.80 34.15
N ASP A 19 -2.51 -1.38 34.96
CA ASP A 19 -1.96 -0.02 34.89
C ASP A 19 -1.20 0.20 33.58
N VAL A 20 -0.46 -0.82 33.10
CA VAL A 20 0.20 -0.79 31.78
C VAL A 20 -0.85 -0.70 30.66
N VAL A 21 -1.90 -1.52 30.73
CA VAL A 21 -2.99 -1.50 29.74
C VAL A 21 -3.65 -0.12 29.73
N ASN A 22 -4.02 0.42 30.91
CA ASN A 22 -4.67 1.72 31.01
C ASN A 22 -3.80 2.85 30.43
N TYR A 23 -2.48 2.79 30.70
CA TYR A 23 -1.54 3.77 30.17
C TYR A 23 -1.49 3.74 28.63
N LEU A 24 -1.38 2.55 28.03
CA LEU A 24 -1.34 2.41 26.58
C LEU A 24 -2.66 2.80 25.89
N LEU A 25 -3.80 2.45 26.48
CA LEU A 25 -5.10 2.87 25.99
C LEU A 25 -5.26 4.39 26.08
N GLY A 26 -4.86 4.97 27.21
CA GLY A 26 -4.86 6.43 27.40
C GLY A 26 -3.95 7.16 26.41
N ALA A 27 -2.80 6.57 26.00
CA ALA A 27 -1.96 7.12 24.96
C ALA A 27 -2.66 7.14 23.60
N ALA A 28 -3.37 6.05 23.24
CA ALA A 28 -4.15 6.00 22.01
C ALA A 28 -5.28 7.06 22.01
N GLU A 29 -6.01 7.19 23.12
CA GLU A 29 -7.03 8.22 23.31
C GLU A 29 -6.46 9.62 23.16
N PHE A 30 -5.31 9.89 23.78
CA PHE A 30 -4.61 11.16 23.70
C PHE A 30 -4.26 11.50 22.23
N TRP A 31 -3.72 10.55 21.47
CA TRP A 31 -3.38 10.80 20.07
C TRP A 31 -4.61 11.06 19.18
N ILE A 32 -5.73 10.38 19.44
CA ILE A 32 -7.00 10.66 18.75
C ILE A 32 -7.49 12.08 19.10
N ASP A 33 -7.48 12.45 20.37
CA ASP A 33 -8.02 13.71 20.84
C ASP A 33 -7.15 14.92 20.43
N GLU A 34 -5.81 14.77 20.48
CA GLU A 34 -4.88 15.88 20.23
C GLU A 34 -4.49 16.01 18.75
N PHE A 35 -4.32 14.89 18.05
CA PHE A 35 -3.81 14.87 16.68
C PHE A 35 -4.82 14.46 15.64
N ASP A 36 -6.02 14.08 16.06
CA ASP A 36 -7.12 13.66 15.18
C ASP A 36 -6.74 12.51 14.23
N ILE A 37 -5.91 11.56 14.70
CA ILE A 37 -5.48 10.41 13.90
C ILE A 37 -6.67 9.50 13.58
N ASP A 38 -6.59 8.79 12.42
CA ASP A 38 -7.64 7.92 11.91
C ASP A 38 -7.34 6.42 12.06
N GLY A 39 -6.17 6.08 12.54
CA GLY A 39 -5.79 4.67 12.72
C GLY A 39 -4.44 4.47 13.38
N LEU A 40 -4.14 3.22 13.71
CA LEU A 40 -2.85 2.77 14.25
C LEU A 40 -2.35 1.53 13.50
N ARG A 41 -1.07 1.52 13.19
CA ARG A 41 -0.31 0.32 12.83
C ARG A 41 0.32 -0.25 14.11
N LEU A 42 0.04 -1.52 14.38
CA LEU A 42 0.59 -2.24 15.54
C LEU A 42 1.78 -3.07 15.07
N ASP A 43 2.97 -2.70 15.53
CA ASP A 43 4.23 -3.39 15.27
C ASP A 43 4.24 -4.78 15.91
N ALA A 44 4.83 -5.78 15.24
CA ALA A 44 4.97 -7.15 15.74
C ALA A 44 3.68 -7.68 16.40
N ALA A 45 2.54 -7.50 15.72
CA ALA A 45 1.22 -7.76 16.30
C ALA A 45 0.98 -9.23 16.66
N ASP A 46 1.70 -10.16 16.04
CA ASP A 46 1.63 -11.60 16.32
C ASP A 46 2.09 -12.01 17.73
N VAL A 47 2.86 -11.15 18.42
CA VAL A 47 3.34 -11.40 19.78
C VAL A 47 2.61 -10.58 20.86
N ILE A 48 1.62 -9.79 20.47
CA ILE A 48 0.78 -9.00 21.38
C ILE A 48 -0.44 -9.82 21.80
N ASP A 49 -0.83 -9.70 23.07
CA ASP A 49 -2.02 -10.37 23.61
C ASP A 49 -3.28 -9.90 22.88
N ILE A 50 -4.05 -10.83 22.35
CA ILE A 50 -5.31 -10.55 21.62
C ILE A 50 -6.34 -9.81 22.49
N GLU A 51 -6.36 -10.02 23.79
CA GLU A 51 -7.27 -9.32 24.70
C GLU A 51 -6.93 -7.83 24.81
N PHE A 52 -5.66 -7.47 24.65
CA PHE A 52 -5.28 -6.07 24.53
C PHE A 52 -5.85 -5.43 23.25
N PHE A 53 -5.79 -6.11 22.11
CA PHE A 53 -6.37 -5.60 20.85
C PHE A 53 -7.88 -5.38 20.95
N LYS A 54 -8.61 -6.27 21.64
CA LYS A 54 -10.04 -6.08 21.87
C LYS A 54 -10.34 -4.82 22.69
N LYS A 55 -9.54 -4.58 23.74
CA LYS A 55 -9.64 -3.35 24.54
C LYS A 55 -9.28 -2.11 23.73
N LEU A 56 -8.18 -2.17 22.97
CA LEU A 56 -7.73 -1.07 22.11
C LEU A 56 -8.81 -0.73 21.06
N ARG A 57 -9.37 -1.75 20.39
CA ARG A 57 -10.47 -1.57 19.45
C ARG A 57 -11.66 -0.85 20.08
N ASN A 58 -12.12 -1.33 21.24
CA ASN A 58 -13.25 -0.72 21.93
C ASN A 58 -12.96 0.74 22.29
N THR A 59 -11.76 1.03 22.81
CA THR A 59 -11.33 2.38 23.14
C THR A 59 -11.31 3.28 21.91
N CYS A 60 -10.62 2.92 20.84
CA CYS A 60 -10.46 3.75 19.66
C CYS A 60 -11.80 3.95 18.92
N LYS A 61 -12.56 2.86 18.70
CA LYS A 61 -13.84 2.95 17.96
C LYS A 61 -14.96 3.62 18.74
N SER A 62 -14.88 3.72 20.06
CA SER A 62 -15.81 4.54 20.84
C SER A 62 -15.62 6.04 20.59
N LYS A 63 -14.43 6.47 20.21
CA LYS A 63 -14.10 7.86 19.83
C LYS A 63 -14.32 8.13 18.34
N LYS A 64 -13.84 7.23 17.50
CA LYS A 64 -13.98 7.27 16.03
C LYS A 64 -14.46 5.90 15.54
N PRO A 65 -15.74 5.71 15.16
CA PRO A 65 -16.26 4.42 14.69
C PRO A 65 -15.49 3.82 13.52
N ASP A 66 -14.98 4.67 12.62
CA ASP A 66 -14.20 4.28 11.43
C ASP A 66 -12.69 4.20 11.69
N PHE A 67 -12.23 4.35 12.94
CA PHE A 67 -10.81 4.26 13.29
C PHE A 67 -10.23 2.92 12.83
N TRP A 68 -9.13 2.96 12.07
CA TRP A 68 -8.57 1.78 11.44
C TRP A 68 -7.40 1.20 12.24
N LEU A 69 -7.50 -0.09 12.58
CA LEU A 69 -6.47 -0.83 13.30
C LEU A 69 -5.90 -1.92 12.40
N TYR A 70 -4.61 -1.87 12.09
CA TYR A 70 -3.98 -2.99 11.40
C TYR A 70 -2.69 -3.43 12.08
N GLY A 71 -2.43 -4.73 12.04
CA GLY A 71 -1.26 -5.36 12.65
C GLY A 71 -0.21 -5.75 11.62
N GLU A 72 1.04 -5.59 11.97
CA GLU A 72 2.10 -6.26 11.26
C GLU A 72 2.10 -7.74 11.62
N LEU A 73 1.77 -8.57 10.64
CA LEU A 73 1.75 -10.02 10.73
C LEU A 73 2.58 -10.58 9.58
N THR A 74 3.69 -11.22 9.90
CA THR A 74 4.60 -11.77 8.89
C THR A 74 4.21 -13.20 8.47
N HIS A 75 3.47 -13.91 9.34
CA HIS A 75 3.05 -15.30 9.12
C HIS A 75 1.84 -15.65 10.01
N GLY A 76 1.30 -16.85 9.84
CA GLY A 76 0.14 -17.33 10.60
C GLY A 76 -1.19 -17.12 9.88
N ASP A 77 -2.28 -17.43 10.58
CA ASP A 77 -3.63 -17.20 10.10
C ASP A 77 -4.10 -15.81 10.51
N TYR A 78 -4.22 -14.90 9.56
CA TYR A 78 -4.62 -13.51 9.81
C TYR A 78 -5.97 -13.37 10.51
N ASN A 79 -6.90 -14.33 10.33
CA ASN A 79 -8.21 -14.32 11.00
C ASN A 79 -8.09 -14.35 12.53
N HIS A 80 -6.99 -14.87 13.06
CA HIS A 80 -6.77 -14.85 14.52
C HIS A 80 -6.73 -13.43 15.06
N TRP A 81 -6.10 -12.50 14.33
CA TRP A 81 -5.91 -11.11 14.77
C TRP A 81 -6.85 -10.13 14.07
N ALA A 82 -7.04 -10.30 12.74
CA ALA A 82 -7.89 -9.43 11.94
C ALA A 82 -9.31 -9.99 11.86
N ASN A 83 -10.19 -9.49 12.73
CA ASN A 83 -11.58 -9.90 12.85
C ASN A 83 -12.43 -8.80 13.51
N SER A 84 -13.73 -9.03 13.65
CA SER A 84 -14.66 -8.04 14.20
C SER A 84 -14.41 -7.62 15.65
N GLU A 85 -13.62 -8.39 16.41
CA GLU A 85 -13.36 -8.13 17.84
C GLU A 85 -12.00 -7.46 18.09
N ALA A 86 -11.02 -7.62 17.18
CA ALA A 86 -9.64 -7.19 17.40
C ALA A 86 -9.18 -6.18 16.33
N LEU A 87 -8.35 -6.57 15.37
CA LEU A 87 -7.84 -5.68 14.33
C LEU A 87 -8.76 -5.68 13.11
N ASP A 88 -8.74 -4.61 12.32
CA ASP A 88 -9.48 -4.52 11.06
C ASP A 88 -8.71 -5.14 9.88
N SER A 89 -7.37 -5.19 9.98
CA SER A 89 -6.51 -5.58 8.88
C SER A 89 -5.18 -6.16 9.35
N ALA A 90 -4.50 -6.82 8.42
CA ALA A 90 -3.18 -7.41 8.59
C ALA A 90 -2.30 -7.15 7.36
N THR A 91 -0.99 -7.04 7.55
CA THR A 91 -0.02 -6.94 6.45
C THR A 91 0.01 -8.22 5.62
N ASN A 92 -0.06 -8.08 4.29
CA ASN A 92 -0.16 -9.22 3.37
C ASN A 92 1.21 -9.64 2.83
N TYR A 93 2.05 -10.20 3.68
CA TYR A 93 3.38 -10.69 3.30
C TYR A 93 3.34 -11.84 2.28
N GLU A 94 2.28 -12.64 2.26
CA GLU A 94 2.13 -13.70 1.27
C GLU A 94 1.98 -13.13 -0.14
N CYS A 95 1.08 -12.17 -0.33
CA CYS A 95 0.93 -11.51 -1.63
C CYS A 95 2.15 -10.66 -1.98
N TYR A 96 2.78 -9.99 -1.02
CA TYR A 96 4.06 -9.30 -1.23
C TYR A 96 5.08 -10.23 -1.91
N LYS A 97 5.31 -11.42 -1.30
CA LYS A 97 6.21 -12.41 -1.88
C LYS A 97 5.74 -12.87 -3.26
N GLY A 98 4.46 -13.23 -3.41
CA GLY A 98 3.89 -13.69 -4.67
C GLY A 98 4.00 -12.67 -5.79
N ILE A 99 3.89 -11.37 -5.48
CA ILE A 99 3.99 -10.29 -6.47
C ILE A 99 5.42 -10.26 -7.06
N TYR A 100 6.45 -10.05 -6.24
CA TYR A 100 7.79 -9.87 -6.80
C TYR A 100 8.35 -11.17 -7.40
N SER A 101 8.06 -12.34 -6.79
CA SER A 101 8.55 -13.61 -7.31
C SER A 101 7.88 -13.98 -8.64
N SER A 102 6.57 -13.78 -8.79
CA SER A 102 5.87 -14.01 -10.05
C SER A 102 6.44 -13.23 -11.22
N HIS A 103 6.81 -11.96 -10.98
CA HIS A 103 7.43 -11.11 -11.99
C HIS A 103 8.86 -11.54 -12.30
N ASN A 104 9.65 -11.87 -11.26
CA ASN A 104 11.04 -12.30 -11.41
C ASN A 104 11.22 -13.67 -12.09
N ASP A 105 10.27 -14.56 -11.88
CA ASP A 105 10.34 -15.94 -12.38
C ASP A 105 9.41 -16.15 -13.60
N HIS A 106 8.81 -15.07 -14.13
CA HIS A 106 7.87 -15.09 -15.24
C HIS A 106 6.77 -16.15 -15.04
N ASN A 107 6.17 -16.13 -13.81
CA ASN A 107 5.25 -17.17 -13.39
C ASN A 107 4.06 -16.63 -12.58
N TYR A 108 3.04 -16.16 -13.26
CA TYR A 108 1.80 -15.67 -12.63
C TYR A 108 0.99 -16.73 -11.87
N PHE A 109 1.28 -18.03 -12.04
CA PHE A 109 0.60 -19.06 -11.25
C PHE A 109 0.83 -18.88 -9.75
N GLU A 110 1.98 -18.35 -9.34
CA GLU A 110 2.29 -18.14 -7.92
C GLU A 110 1.36 -17.12 -7.29
N ILE A 111 1.30 -15.91 -7.82
CA ILE A 111 0.42 -14.86 -7.26
C ILE A 111 -1.06 -15.19 -7.48
N ALA A 112 -1.43 -15.80 -8.61
CA ALA A 112 -2.80 -16.23 -8.86
C ALA A 112 -3.26 -17.29 -7.84
N HIS A 113 -2.36 -18.17 -7.40
CA HIS A 113 -2.64 -19.14 -6.34
C HIS A 113 -2.91 -18.42 -5.01
N SER A 114 -2.04 -17.49 -4.60
CA SER A 114 -2.21 -16.73 -3.36
C SER A 114 -3.50 -15.91 -3.34
N LEU A 115 -3.80 -15.22 -4.44
CA LEU A 115 -5.04 -14.45 -4.58
C LEU A 115 -6.29 -15.35 -4.52
N ASN A 116 -6.26 -16.51 -5.20
CA ASN A 116 -7.36 -17.44 -5.18
C ASN A 116 -7.59 -18.03 -3.79
N ARG A 117 -6.52 -18.47 -3.11
CA ARG A 117 -6.57 -19.00 -1.75
C ARG A 117 -7.12 -17.99 -0.75
N GLN A 118 -6.72 -16.72 -0.87
CA GLN A 118 -7.12 -15.68 0.07
C GLN A 118 -8.51 -15.11 -0.21
N PHE A 119 -8.87 -14.84 -1.48
CA PHE A 119 -9.98 -13.95 -1.80
C PHE A 119 -11.05 -14.50 -2.71
N ALA A 120 -10.85 -15.66 -3.38
CA ALA A 120 -11.89 -16.26 -4.20
C ALA A 120 -13.07 -16.75 -3.35
N ASN A 121 -14.09 -17.29 -4.01
CA ASN A 121 -15.23 -17.88 -3.29
C ASN A 121 -14.76 -18.99 -2.33
N GLY A 122 -15.04 -18.81 -1.04
CA GLY A 122 -14.49 -19.65 0.05
C GLY A 122 -13.05 -19.32 0.44
N GLY A 123 -12.48 -18.23 -0.06
CA GLY A 123 -11.13 -17.78 0.29
C GLY A 123 -10.99 -17.44 1.77
N ILE A 124 -9.82 -17.77 2.34
CA ILE A 124 -9.60 -17.71 3.79
C ILE A 124 -9.61 -16.29 4.38
N TYR A 125 -9.29 -15.28 3.56
CA TYR A 125 -9.25 -13.86 3.97
C TYR A 125 -10.24 -12.99 3.20
N ARG A 126 -11.28 -13.59 2.62
CA ARG A 126 -12.29 -12.88 1.82
C ARG A 126 -12.95 -11.72 2.57
N ASN A 127 -13.06 -11.82 3.89
CA ASN A 127 -13.70 -10.83 4.74
C ASN A 127 -12.69 -9.87 5.43
N ILE A 128 -11.41 -9.95 5.06
CA ILE A 128 -10.37 -9.07 5.59
C ILE A 128 -9.90 -8.13 4.48
N TYR A 129 -9.91 -6.82 4.75
CA TYR A 129 -9.24 -5.84 3.89
C TYR A 129 -7.75 -5.83 4.24
N THR A 130 -6.99 -6.78 3.68
CA THR A 130 -5.55 -6.89 3.95
C THR A 130 -4.80 -5.63 3.53
N TYR A 131 -3.77 -5.24 4.29
CA TYR A 131 -2.85 -4.18 3.94
C TYR A 131 -1.82 -4.72 2.94
N ASN A 132 -1.96 -4.33 1.67
CA ASN A 132 -1.11 -4.80 0.58
C ASN A 132 0.01 -3.81 0.31
N PHE A 133 1.21 -4.35 0.13
CA PHE A 133 2.41 -3.57 -0.16
C PHE A 133 3.33 -4.35 -1.12
N VAL A 134 4.23 -3.65 -1.77
CA VAL A 134 5.26 -4.24 -2.64
C VAL A 134 6.65 -4.04 -2.08
N ASP A 135 6.79 -3.14 -1.14
CA ASP A 135 7.96 -2.91 -0.28
C ASP A 135 7.57 -2.14 0.98
N ASN A 136 8.44 -2.12 1.96
CA ASN A 136 8.32 -1.36 3.19
C ASN A 136 9.71 -1.09 3.80
N HIS A 137 9.74 -0.59 5.05
CA HIS A 137 10.99 -0.27 5.76
C HIS A 137 11.80 -1.49 6.24
N ASP A 138 11.28 -2.71 6.10
CA ASP A 138 11.92 -3.96 6.58
C ASP A 138 12.32 -4.91 5.44
N VAL A 139 11.84 -4.65 4.21
CA VAL A 139 12.17 -5.44 3.03
C VAL A 139 12.78 -4.57 1.95
N ASN A 140 13.52 -5.19 1.02
CA ASN A 140 14.13 -4.48 -0.09
C ASN A 140 13.12 -3.67 -0.88
N ARG A 141 13.52 -2.49 -1.36
CA ARG A 141 12.73 -1.69 -2.29
C ARG A 141 12.35 -2.53 -3.51
N ILE A 142 11.13 -2.38 -3.98
CA ILE A 142 10.63 -3.18 -5.12
C ILE A 142 11.49 -2.99 -6.37
N ALA A 143 11.96 -1.77 -6.63
CA ALA A 143 12.86 -1.48 -7.74
C ALA A 143 14.22 -2.22 -7.65
N SER A 144 14.68 -2.59 -6.43
CA SER A 144 15.85 -3.42 -6.22
C SER A 144 15.55 -4.91 -6.20
N SER A 145 14.30 -5.30 -5.87
CA SER A 145 13.88 -6.70 -5.81
C SER A 145 13.57 -7.29 -7.18
N LEU A 146 13.16 -6.46 -8.14
CA LEU A 146 12.85 -6.89 -9.51
C LEU A 146 14.11 -7.09 -10.33
N LYS A 147 14.20 -8.23 -11.03
CA LYS A 147 15.25 -8.52 -12.02
C LYS A 147 15.10 -7.63 -13.26
N ASP A 148 13.87 -7.32 -13.66
CA ASP A 148 13.53 -6.41 -14.75
C ASP A 148 12.62 -5.29 -14.24
N LYS A 149 13.11 -4.05 -14.27
CA LYS A 149 12.37 -2.86 -13.82
C LYS A 149 11.20 -2.47 -14.73
N ASN A 150 11.14 -3.00 -15.96
CA ASN A 150 9.99 -2.81 -16.85
C ASN A 150 8.70 -3.39 -16.24
N HIS A 151 8.82 -4.30 -15.29
CA HIS A 151 7.67 -4.87 -14.56
C HIS A 151 7.07 -3.93 -13.50
N LEU A 152 7.70 -2.81 -13.14
CA LEU A 152 7.21 -1.90 -12.08
C LEU A 152 5.76 -1.49 -12.29
N ASN A 153 5.37 -1.11 -13.50
CA ASN A 153 3.99 -0.72 -13.80
C ASN A 153 3.01 -1.88 -13.56
N ASN A 154 3.37 -3.11 -13.96
CA ASN A 154 2.53 -4.30 -13.74
C ASN A 154 2.42 -4.63 -12.24
N VAL A 155 3.50 -4.51 -11.49
CA VAL A 155 3.54 -4.72 -10.03
C VAL A 155 2.56 -3.79 -9.33
N TYR A 156 2.62 -2.48 -9.61
CA TYR A 156 1.71 -1.52 -8.98
C TYR A 156 0.28 -1.66 -9.49
N THR A 157 0.07 -1.97 -10.78
CA THR A 157 -1.28 -2.25 -11.28
C THR A 157 -1.90 -3.45 -10.56
N LEU A 158 -1.14 -4.51 -10.34
CA LEU A 158 -1.60 -5.69 -9.60
C LEU A 158 -1.95 -5.30 -8.15
N MET A 159 -1.07 -4.58 -7.43
CA MET A 159 -1.30 -4.16 -6.05
C MET A 159 -2.55 -3.26 -5.91
N TYR A 160 -2.78 -2.35 -6.85
CA TYR A 160 -3.94 -1.43 -6.82
C TYR A 160 -5.27 -2.09 -7.21
N THR A 161 -5.24 -3.21 -7.92
CA THR A 161 -6.46 -3.85 -8.47
C THR A 161 -6.85 -5.14 -7.76
N MET A 162 -5.93 -5.79 -7.03
CA MET A 162 -6.23 -6.93 -6.19
C MET A 162 -7.11 -6.55 -4.97
N PRO A 163 -7.79 -7.51 -4.30
CA PRO A 163 -8.49 -7.26 -3.04
C PRO A 163 -7.57 -6.75 -1.93
N GLY A 164 -8.08 -5.92 -1.04
CA GLY A 164 -7.36 -5.32 0.09
C GLY A 164 -7.09 -3.83 -0.12
N VAL A 165 -6.25 -3.24 0.71
CA VAL A 165 -5.90 -1.81 0.72
C VAL A 165 -4.46 -1.66 0.21
N PRO A 166 -4.23 -0.99 -0.94
CA PRO A 166 -2.89 -0.76 -1.46
C PRO A 166 -2.15 0.28 -0.63
N SER A 167 -0.87 0.06 -0.43
CA SER A 167 0.02 0.97 0.29
C SER A 167 1.29 1.25 -0.51
N ILE A 168 1.70 2.51 -0.52
CA ILE A 168 2.97 2.96 -1.10
C ILE A 168 3.93 3.28 0.04
N TYR A 169 5.12 2.71 -0.01
CA TYR A 169 6.21 3.12 0.85
C TYR A 169 6.89 4.35 0.24
N TYR A 170 7.15 5.37 1.06
CA TYR A 170 7.66 6.66 0.57
C TYR A 170 8.91 6.50 -0.29
N GLY A 171 8.95 7.20 -1.43
CA GLY A 171 10.02 7.15 -2.40
C GLY A 171 9.90 6.03 -3.43
N SER A 172 9.15 4.96 -3.16
CA SER A 172 8.97 3.85 -4.10
C SER A 172 8.15 4.24 -5.32
N GLU A 173 7.30 5.26 -5.18
CA GLU A 173 6.57 5.89 -6.29
C GLU A 173 7.49 6.55 -7.33
N TYR A 174 8.70 6.90 -6.93
CA TYR A 174 9.75 7.41 -7.84
C TYR A 174 10.72 6.33 -8.31
N GLY A 175 10.49 5.06 -7.94
CA GLY A 175 11.36 3.94 -8.30
C GLY A 175 12.70 3.95 -7.56
N ILE A 176 12.77 4.50 -6.36
CA ILE A 176 13.98 4.52 -5.53
C ILE A 176 14.42 3.08 -5.23
N GLU A 177 15.72 2.85 -5.36
CA GLU A 177 16.36 1.59 -5.01
C GLU A 177 16.87 1.59 -3.58
N GLY A 178 17.00 0.42 -2.99
CA GLY A 178 17.58 0.18 -1.68
C GLY A 178 17.50 -1.29 -1.29
N MET A 179 18.55 -1.79 -0.68
CA MET A 179 18.65 -3.18 -0.24
C MET A 179 19.03 -3.23 1.24
N ARG A 180 18.39 -4.12 1.97
CA ARG A 180 18.80 -4.45 3.34
C ARG A 180 20.11 -5.21 3.29
N THR A 181 21.06 -4.81 4.13
CA THR A 181 22.30 -5.55 4.36
C THR A 181 22.27 -6.28 5.70
N ASN A 182 23.23 -7.17 5.96
CA ASN A 182 23.34 -7.87 7.24
C ASN A 182 23.67 -6.93 8.42
N HIS A 183 24.06 -5.68 8.14
CA HIS A 183 24.53 -4.73 9.15
C HIS A 183 23.76 -3.43 9.18
N SER A 184 22.91 -3.17 8.17
CA SER A 184 22.19 -1.91 8.06
C SER A 184 20.96 -2.04 7.18
N ASP A 185 19.89 -1.34 7.56
CA ASP A 185 18.67 -1.09 6.78
C ASP A 185 18.60 0.36 6.30
N TYR A 186 19.69 1.12 6.41
CA TYR A 186 19.75 2.56 6.10
C TYR A 186 19.26 2.88 4.67
N GLU A 187 19.61 2.05 3.69
CA GLU A 187 19.18 2.23 2.31
C GLU A 187 17.65 2.10 2.13
N LEU A 188 16.98 1.40 3.05
CA LEU A 188 15.53 1.27 3.04
C LEU A 188 14.82 2.51 3.61
N ARG A 189 15.51 3.30 4.44
CA ARG A 189 14.96 4.41 5.23
C ARG A 189 15.68 5.74 4.99
N PRO A 190 15.98 6.12 3.73
CA PRO A 190 16.69 7.36 3.46
C PRO A 190 15.86 8.58 3.90
N CYS A 191 16.54 9.61 4.38
CA CYS A 191 15.94 10.92 4.47
C CYS A 191 15.83 11.49 3.05
N LEU A 192 14.61 11.65 2.55
CA LEU A 192 14.38 12.13 1.19
C LEU A 192 14.11 13.64 1.20
N ASP A 193 14.82 14.32 0.34
CA ASP A 193 14.44 15.65 -0.12
C ASP A 193 13.65 15.48 -1.43
N LEU A 194 12.36 15.82 -1.39
CA LEU A 194 11.47 15.62 -2.53
C LEU A 194 11.83 16.51 -3.73
N ASP A 195 12.54 17.61 -3.50
CA ASP A 195 12.98 18.52 -4.55
C ASP A 195 14.26 18.03 -5.24
N SER A 196 14.94 17.04 -4.66
CA SER A 196 16.24 16.54 -5.15
C SER A 196 16.35 15.00 -5.19
N ILE A 197 15.26 14.30 -5.44
CA ILE A 197 15.28 12.84 -5.57
C ILE A 197 16.21 12.42 -6.72
N PRO A 198 17.21 11.56 -6.49
CA PRO A 198 18.12 11.12 -7.54
C PRO A 198 17.40 10.27 -8.60
N ASN A 199 17.46 10.68 -9.87
CA ASN A 199 16.91 9.95 -11.02
C ASN A 199 15.44 9.49 -10.83
N PRO A 200 14.50 10.39 -10.51
CA PRO A 200 13.13 10.00 -10.23
C PRO A 200 12.44 9.44 -11.46
N ASN A 201 11.73 8.34 -11.31
CA ASN A 201 10.89 7.75 -12.36
C ASN A 201 9.50 8.41 -12.36
N TYR A 202 9.38 9.57 -13.00
CA TYR A 202 8.09 10.28 -13.07
C TYR A 202 7.03 9.51 -13.88
N GLN A 203 7.40 8.65 -14.81
CA GLN A 203 6.43 7.81 -15.52
C GLN A 203 5.77 6.81 -14.59
N LEU A 204 6.53 6.22 -13.66
CA LEU A 204 6.00 5.35 -12.63
C LEU A 204 5.10 6.14 -11.66
N PHE A 205 5.54 7.33 -11.25
CA PHE A 205 4.74 8.21 -10.41
C PHE A 205 3.38 8.53 -11.03
N ASP A 206 3.36 8.98 -12.29
CA ASP A 206 2.13 9.29 -13.03
C ASP A 206 1.24 8.05 -13.17
N HIS A 207 1.83 6.88 -13.41
CA HIS A 207 1.10 5.61 -13.47
C HIS A 207 0.42 5.29 -12.14
N ILE A 208 1.11 5.44 -11.01
CA ILE A 208 0.56 5.21 -9.66
C ILE A 208 -0.57 6.21 -9.35
N VAL A 209 -0.40 7.49 -9.68
CA VAL A 209 -1.47 8.50 -9.53
C VAL A 209 -2.70 8.10 -10.36
N LYS A 210 -2.50 7.64 -11.60
CA LYS A 210 -3.59 7.15 -12.46
C LYS A 210 -4.31 5.96 -11.84
N LEU A 211 -3.56 4.98 -11.29
CA LEU A 211 -4.12 3.82 -10.60
C LEU A 211 -4.94 4.22 -9.36
N GLY A 212 -4.48 5.20 -8.59
CA GLY A 212 -5.22 5.76 -7.47
C GLY A 212 -6.58 6.31 -7.89
N LYS A 213 -6.62 7.16 -8.93
CA LYS A 213 -7.86 7.71 -9.49
C LYS A 213 -8.80 6.61 -10.01
N ILE A 214 -8.26 5.62 -10.74
CA ILE A 214 -9.03 4.46 -11.22
C ILE A 214 -9.66 3.70 -10.05
N ARG A 215 -8.88 3.39 -9.01
CA ARG A 215 -9.38 2.65 -7.85
C ARG A 215 -10.47 3.44 -7.10
N LEU A 216 -10.33 4.75 -6.96
CA LEU A 216 -11.36 5.60 -6.33
C LEU A 216 -12.66 5.58 -7.13
N ALA A 217 -12.59 5.59 -8.47
CA ALA A 217 -13.75 5.58 -9.36
C ALA A 217 -14.44 4.21 -9.46
N LEU A 218 -13.73 3.10 -9.17
CA LEU A 218 -14.23 1.74 -9.36
C LEU A 218 -14.55 1.05 -8.03
N GLU A 219 -15.86 0.93 -7.73
CA GLU A 219 -16.36 0.23 -6.56
C GLU A 219 -15.88 -1.23 -6.50
N ALA A 220 -15.88 -1.92 -7.65
CA ALA A 220 -15.44 -3.30 -7.75
C ALA A 220 -13.98 -3.51 -7.33
N LEU A 221 -13.09 -2.55 -7.54
CA LEU A 221 -11.70 -2.66 -7.09
C LEU A 221 -11.55 -2.45 -5.57
N LYS A 222 -12.46 -1.68 -4.95
CA LYS A 222 -12.45 -1.42 -3.51
C LYS A 222 -13.09 -2.57 -2.73
N TYR A 223 -14.30 -2.97 -3.10
CA TYR A 223 -15.16 -3.83 -2.29
C TYR A 223 -15.59 -5.12 -3.00
N GLY A 224 -15.25 -5.27 -4.29
CA GLY A 224 -15.74 -6.37 -5.10
C GLY A 224 -15.13 -7.73 -4.74
N ASP A 225 -15.86 -8.77 -5.10
CA ASP A 225 -15.39 -10.15 -5.09
C ASP A 225 -14.24 -10.36 -6.09
N PHE A 226 -13.59 -11.51 -6.04
CA PHE A 226 -12.43 -11.86 -6.84
C PHE A 226 -12.55 -13.24 -7.45
N ALA A 227 -12.13 -13.40 -8.70
CA ALA A 227 -11.86 -14.70 -9.31
C ALA A 227 -10.80 -14.59 -10.42
N ASN A 228 -9.91 -15.57 -10.48
CA ASN A 228 -9.07 -15.76 -11.66
C ASN A 228 -9.93 -16.15 -12.87
N VAL A 229 -9.60 -15.62 -14.05
CA VAL A 229 -10.28 -15.90 -15.32
C VAL A 229 -9.38 -16.70 -16.27
N LYS A 230 -8.13 -16.25 -16.43
CA LYS A 230 -7.11 -16.93 -17.23
C LYS A 230 -5.76 -16.82 -16.52
N ILE A 231 -5.05 -17.93 -16.41
CA ILE A 231 -3.71 -17.96 -15.81
C ILE A 231 -2.78 -18.66 -16.78
N MET A 232 -1.68 -18.01 -17.09
CA MET A 232 -0.55 -18.54 -17.86
C MET A 232 0.75 -18.09 -17.16
N ASN A 233 1.90 -18.60 -17.59
CA ASN A 233 3.16 -18.20 -16.97
C ASN A 233 3.35 -16.68 -16.97
N GLU A 234 3.23 -16.07 -18.14
CA GLU A 234 3.55 -14.64 -18.34
C GLU A 234 2.31 -13.79 -18.61
N LYS A 235 1.11 -14.36 -18.52
CA LYS A 235 -0.17 -13.67 -18.75
C LYS A 235 -1.18 -14.04 -17.67
N LEU A 236 -1.93 -13.04 -17.21
CA LEU A 236 -2.94 -13.22 -16.18
C LEU A 236 -4.17 -12.37 -16.51
N VAL A 237 -5.35 -12.95 -16.35
CA VAL A 237 -6.61 -12.20 -16.31
C VAL A 237 -7.37 -12.64 -15.07
N TYR A 238 -7.80 -11.66 -14.29
CA TYR A 238 -8.78 -11.88 -13.22
C TYR A 238 -9.93 -10.88 -13.29
N LYS A 239 -10.99 -11.17 -12.60
CA LYS A 239 -12.13 -10.25 -12.46
C LYS A 239 -12.37 -9.84 -11.03
N ARG A 240 -12.83 -8.60 -10.88
CA ARG A 240 -13.41 -8.02 -9.67
C ARG A 240 -14.85 -7.63 -9.97
N TRP A 241 -15.76 -7.88 -9.03
CA TRP A 241 -17.16 -7.49 -9.28
C TRP A 241 -17.91 -7.19 -7.99
N THR A 242 -18.89 -6.28 -8.12
CA THR A 242 -19.99 -6.05 -7.17
C THR A 242 -21.32 -6.38 -7.87
N ASN A 243 -22.43 -6.13 -7.22
CA ASN A 243 -23.73 -6.29 -7.88
C ASN A 243 -23.92 -5.34 -9.07
N ASN A 244 -23.20 -4.21 -9.09
CA ASN A 244 -23.42 -3.12 -10.05
C ASN A 244 -22.26 -2.96 -11.05
N GLN A 245 -21.12 -3.57 -10.82
CA GLN A 245 -19.92 -3.32 -11.62
C GLN A 245 -19.08 -4.58 -11.77
N THR A 246 -18.59 -4.83 -12.98
CA THR A 246 -17.59 -5.88 -13.27
C THR A 246 -16.38 -5.25 -13.95
N VAL A 247 -15.20 -5.63 -13.49
CA VAL A 247 -13.90 -5.16 -14.00
C VAL A 247 -13.02 -6.38 -14.25
N PHE A 248 -12.47 -6.49 -15.45
CA PHE A 248 -11.40 -7.43 -15.76
C PHE A 248 -10.07 -6.71 -15.71
N VAL A 249 -9.05 -7.37 -15.18
CA VAL A 249 -7.68 -6.85 -15.17
C VAL A 249 -6.79 -7.87 -15.86
N ALA A 250 -6.09 -7.45 -16.90
CA ALA A 250 -5.23 -8.30 -17.71
C ALA A 250 -3.78 -7.82 -17.67
N PHE A 251 -2.82 -8.76 -17.70
CA PHE A 251 -1.39 -8.52 -17.62
C PHE A 251 -0.64 -9.28 -18.70
N ASN A 252 0.41 -8.65 -19.24
CA ASN A 252 1.43 -9.26 -20.06
C ASN A 252 2.81 -8.94 -19.46
N LEU A 253 3.59 -9.97 -19.09
CA LEU A 253 4.98 -9.83 -18.58
C LEU A 253 6.03 -9.84 -19.68
N THR A 254 5.67 -10.30 -20.89
CA THR A 254 6.65 -10.48 -21.96
C THR A 254 7.16 -9.17 -22.52
N ASP A 255 8.31 -9.20 -23.15
CA ASP A 255 8.97 -8.09 -23.86
C ASP A 255 8.45 -7.87 -25.29
N HIS A 256 7.38 -8.57 -25.67
CA HIS A 256 6.78 -8.52 -27.01
C HIS A 256 5.26 -8.45 -26.95
N ASP A 257 4.66 -8.16 -28.09
CA ASP A 257 3.20 -8.14 -28.26
C ASP A 257 2.62 -9.54 -28.03
N GLU A 258 1.50 -9.61 -27.30
CA GLU A 258 0.83 -10.83 -26.98
C GLU A 258 -0.69 -10.73 -27.13
N TRP A 259 -1.32 -11.88 -27.18
CA TRP A 259 -2.78 -12.02 -27.19
C TRP A 259 -3.23 -12.90 -26.05
N ILE A 260 -4.33 -12.52 -25.39
CA ILE A 260 -4.94 -13.30 -24.30
C ILE A 260 -6.41 -13.53 -24.64
N ASP A 261 -6.78 -14.79 -24.86
CA ASP A 261 -8.16 -15.19 -25.04
C ASP A 261 -8.81 -15.51 -23.69
N PHE A 262 -9.96 -14.96 -23.43
CA PHE A 262 -10.76 -15.28 -22.24
C PHE A 262 -12.25 -15.04 -22.47
N ASP A 263 -13.08 -15.72 -21.65
CA ASP A 263 -14.51 -15.52 -21.66
C ASP A 263 -14.91 -14.37 -20.74
N THR A 264 -15.52 -13.34 -21.29
CA THR A 264 -16.05 -12.20 -20.54
C THR A 264 -17.39 -12.55 -19.86
N GLY A 265 -18.04 -13.63 -20.28
CA GLY A 265 -19.36 -14.05 -19.78
C GLY A 265 -20.50 -13.09 -20.16
N CYS A 266 -20.27 -12.13 -21.06
CA CYS A 266 -21.27 -11.14 -21.41
C CYS A 266 -21.19 -10.71 -22.87
N ASN A 267 -22.29 -10.11 -23.33
CA ASN A 267 -22.36 -9.37 -24.60
C ASN A 267 -22.50 -7.90 -24.24
N ALA A 268 -21.39 -7.16 -24.28
CA ALA A 268 -21.29 -5.79 -23.76
C ALA A 268 -20.14 -5.03 -24.43
N LYS A 269 -19.85 -3.85 -23.94
CA LYS A 269 -18.59 -3.14 -24.20
C LYS A 269 -17.69 -3.16 -22.98
N LEU A 270 -16.40 -3.17 -23.23
CA LEU A 270 -15.37 -3.00 -22.22
C LEU A 270 -14.70 -1.63 -22.45
N THR A 271 -14.62 -0.82 -21.38
CA THR A 271 -13.82 0.41 -21.44
C THR A 271 -12.51 0.16 -20.70
N ASP A 272 -11.38 0.31 -21.40
CA ASP A 272 -10.04 0.24 -20.80
C ASP A 272 -9.68 1.58 -20.17
N VAL A 273 -9.93 1.69 -18.88
CA VAL A 273 -9.70 2.92 -18.12
C VAL A 273 -8.23 3.21 -17.84
N LEU A 274 -7.36 2.21 -17.99
CA LEU A 274 -5.91 2.39 -17.86
C LEU A 274 -5.30 2.94 -19.16
N ASN A 275 -5.87 2.61 -20.32
CA ASN A 275 -5.37 3.00 -21.63
C ASN A 275 -6.39 3.89 -22.36
N ASP A 276 -6.46 5.15 -21.94
CA ASP A 276 -7.17 6.28 -22.58
C ASP A 276 -8.69 6.07 -22.78
N ASN A 277 -9.32 5.22 -21.96
CA ASN A 277 -10.73 4.85 -22.05
C ASN A 277 -11.10 4.25 -23.44
N GLU A 278 -10.18 3.47 -24.02
CA GLU A 278 -10.46 2.71 -25.25
C GLU A 278 -11.69 1.81 -25.05
N VAL A 279 -12.62 1.83 -26.02
CA VAL A 279 -13.85 1.04 -25.96
C VAL A 279 -13.74 -0.17 -26.89
N ILE A 280 -14.03 -1.35 -26.36
CA ILE A 280 -13.92 -2.64 -27.04
C ILE A 280 -15.28 -3.31 -27.01
N ASP A 281 -15.80 -3.74 -28.17
CA ASP A 281 -17.01 -4.56 -28.24
C ASP A 281 -16.67 -6.04 -27.99
N VAL A 282 -17.42 -6.71 -27.09
CA VAL A 282 -17.21 -8.11 -26.76
C VAL A 282 -18.51 -8.91 -26.84
N ASN A 283 -18.40 -10.16 -27.26
CA ASN A 283 -19.52 -11.11 -27.32
C ASN A 283 -19.05 -12.48 -26.81
N GLY A 284 -19.09 -12.65 -25.49
CA GLY A 284 -18.57 -13.83 -24.82
C GLY A 284 -17.05 -13.89 -24.88
N TYR A 285 -16.50 -14.79 -25.66
CA TYR A 285 -15.05 -14.92 -25.84
C TYR A 285 -14.44 -13.73 -26.57
N TYR A 286 -13.32 -13.21 -26.04
CA TYR A 286 -12.57 -12.13 -26.64
C TYR A 286 -11.07 -12.43 -26.62
N ASN A 287 -10.39 -12.12 -27.72
CA ASN A 287 -8.93 -12.21 -27.84
C ASN A 287 -8.33 -10.82 -27.69
N LEU A 288 -7.82 -10.52 -26.51
CA LEU A 288 -7.32 -9.22 -26.12
C LEU A 288 -5.86 -9.03 -26.53
N TYR A 289 -5.60 -7.98 -27.32
CA TYR A 289 -4.24 -7.56 -27.63
C TYR A 289 -3.58 -6.86 -26.44
N MET A 290 -2.34 -7.23 -26.13
CA MET A 290 -1.53 -6.72 -25.05
C MET A 290 -0.15 -6.30 -25.56
N LYS A 291 0.24 -5.06 -25.27
CA LYS A 291 1.61 -4.58 -25.53
C LYS A 291 2.63 -5.24 -24.59
N PRO A 292 3.96 -5.15 -24.88
CA PRO A 292 5.01 -5.58 -23.96
C PRO A 292 4.85 -4.93 -22.58
N TYR A 293 5.11 -5.69 -21.51
CA TYR A 293 5.12 -5.19 -20.12
C TYR A 293 3.89 -4.39 -19.72
N SER A 294 2.72 -4.75 -20.23
CA SER A 294 1.52 -3.93 -20.08
C SER A 294 0.44 -4.58 -19.23
N ALA A 295 -0.44 -3.72 -18.72
CA ALA A 295 -1.69 -4.11 -18.10
C ALA A 295 -2.88 -3.38 -18.73
N ARG A 296 -4.07 -3.97 -18.59
CA ARG A 296 -5.35 -3.36 -19.00
C ARG A 296 -6.38 -3.49 -17.86
N ILE A 297 -7.16 -2.43 -17.63
CA ILE A 297 -8.25 -2.42 -16.64
C ILE A 297 -9.56 -2.14 -17.39
N LEU A 298 -10.34 -3.19 -17.56
CA LEU A 298 -11.47 -3.26 -18.48
C LEU A 298 -12.79 -3.26 -17.70
N VAL A 299 -13.53 -2.17 -17.75
CA VAL A 299 -14.84 -2.02 -17.09
C VAL A 299 -15.94 -2.47 -18.06
N VAL A 300 -16.78 -3.42 -17.60
CA VAL A 300 -17.98 -3.84 -18.37
C VAL A 300 -19.04 -2.75 -18.29
N ASN A 301 -19.47 -2.24 -19.42
CA ASN A 301 -20.48 -1.18 -19.51
C ASN A 301 -21.10 -1.09 -20.93
N ASP A 302 -21.74 0.01 -21.27
CA ASP A 302 -22.31 0.31 -22.60
C ASP A 302 -21.37 1.14 -23.50
N GLY A 303 -20.14 1.40 -23.03
CA GLY A 303 -19.15 2.25 -23.71
C GLY A 303 -19.18 3.72 -23.26
N SER A 304 -20.06 4.09 -22.35
CA SER A 304 -20.18 5.46 -21.82
C SER A 304 -19.30 5.73 -20.59
N PHE A 305 -18.88 4.69 -19.88
CA PHE A 305 -18.08 4.82 -18.67
C PHE A 305 -16.68 5.39 -18.99
N LYS A 306 -16.27 6.41 -18.23
CA LYS A 306 -14.93 6.99 -18.33
C LYS A 306 -14.45 7.36 -16.92
N VAL A 307 -13.16 7.24 -16.71
CA VAL A 307 -12.48 7.84 -15.56
C VAL A 307 -11.97 9.21 -16.00
N ASP A 308 -12.34 10.26 -15.25
CA ASP A 308 -11.83 11.60 -15.47
C ASP A 308 -10.49 11.77 -14.76
N PHE A 309 -9.45 12.05 -15.51
CA PHE A 309 -8.11 12.32 -15.01
C PHE A 309 -7.79 13.82 -14.93
N SER A 310 -8.69 14.70 -15.38
CA SER A 310 -8.47 16.15 -15.40
C SER A 310 -8.64 16.81 -14.04
N ASP A 311 -9.36 16.15 -13.11
CA ASP A 311 -9.56 16.68 -11.76
C ASP A 311 -8.29 16.48 -10.91
N ASN A 312 -7.53 17.57 -10.76
CA ASN A 312 -6.35 17.66 -9.89
C ASN A 312 -6.69 18.11 -8.47
N SER A 313 -7.97 18.17 -8.08
CA SER A 313 -8.42 18.69 -6.78
C SER A 313 -7.94 17.90 -5.56
N THR A 314 -7.28 16.76 -5.74
CA THR A 314 -6.74 15.93 -4.66
C THR A 314 -5.21 15.95 -4.55
N VAL A 315 -4.48 16.65 -5.44
CA VAL A 315 -3.02 16.73 -5.37
C VAL A 315 -2.57 18.11 -5.84
N GLU A 316 -2.62 19.12 -4.99
CA GLU A 316 -1.70 20.26 -5.11
C GLU A 316 -0.30 19.81 -4.63
N ILE A 317 0.39 19.04 -5.45
CA ILE A 317 1.85 19.03 -5.40
C ILE A 317 2.25 20.32 -6.12
N THR A 318 2.56 21.37 -5.37
CA THR A 318 3.20 22.55 -5.92
C THR A 318 4.50 22.11 -6.60
N LYS A 319 4.49 22.10 -7.94
CA LYS A 319 5.75 21.97 -8.69
C LYS A 319 6.66 23.10 -8.25
N PRO A 320 7.96 22.85 -8.02
CA PRO A 320 8.89 23.94 -7.74
C PRO A 320 8.78 25.00 -8.86
N VAL A 321 8.62 26.25 -8.47
CA VAL A 321 8.69 27.37 -9.41
C VAL A 321 10.15 27.41 -9.89
N GLU A 322 10.39 27.18 -11.18
CA GLU A 322 11.67 27.44 -11.80
C GLU A 322 12.03 28.93 -11.59
N ASN A 323 12.84 29.20 -10.59
CA ASN A 323 13.47 30.51 -10.47
C ASN A 323 14.63 30.61 -11.45
N THR A 324 14.33 31.14 -12.63
CA THR A 324 15.38 31.68 -13.50
C THR A 324 15.77 33.06 -12.94
N GLU A 325 16.84 33.09 -12.15
CA GLU A 325 17.76 34.23 -12.08
C GLU A 325 19.02 33.83 -11.30
N SER A 326 20.10 33.76 -12.03
CA SER A 326 21.46 33.53 -11.52
C SER A 326 21.97 34.79 -10.80
N THR A 327 22.36 34.66 -9.55
CA THR A 327 23.45 35.47 -8.99
C THR A 327 24.26 34.61 -8.02
N ASP A 328 25.57 34.50 -8.35
CA ASP A 328 26.57 33.90 -7.50
C ASP A 328 26.57 34.49 -6.08
N ALA A 329 26.14 33.66 -5.12
CA ALA A 329 26.45 33.88 -3.71
C ALA A 329 26.83 32.54 -3.09
N GLN A 330 28.05 32.49 -2.55
CA GLN A 330 28.54 31.36 -1.78
C GLN A 330 27.51 30.98 -0.70
N VAL A 331 26.94 29.80 -0.79
CA VAL A 331 26.07 29.23 0.24
C VAL A 331 26.99 28.51 1.22
N GLU A 332 27.21 29.09 2.38
CA GLU A 332 27.65 28.34 3.54
C GLU A 332 26.61 27.28 3.87
N GLU A 333 27.05 26.01 4.00
CA GLU A 333 26.23 24.92 4.51
C GLU A 333 25.73 25.28 5.92
N GLN A 334 24.51 25.78 6.02
CA GLN A 334 23.81 25.86 7.29
C GLN A 334 23.08 24.56 7.55
N HIS A 335 23.68 23.72 8.39
CA HIS A 335 22.98 22.62 9.04
C HIS A 335 21.83 23.17 9.89
N PHE A 336 20.60 23.10 9.41
CA PHE A 336 19.39 23.37 10.18
C PHE A 336 19.08 22.24 11.16
N TYR A 337 19.91 22.07 12.19
CA TYR A 337 19.44 21.48 13.43
C TYR A 337 18.86 22.61 14.26
N THR A 338 17.56 22.81 14.23
CA THR A 338 16.88 23.63 15.24
C THR A 338 16.91 22.83 16.53
N GLU A 339 17.90 23.09 17.35
CA GLU A 339 17.99 22.57 18.71
C GLU A 339 16.77 23.10 19.49
N VAL A 340 15.81 22.20 19.75
CA VAL A 340 14.63 22.54 20.57
C VAL A 340 15.11 22.71 22.00
N LYS A 341 15.19 23.92 22.48
CA LYS A 341 15.65 24.22 23.84
C LYS A 341 14.58 23.82 24.86
N PRO A 342 14.96 23.33 26.05
CA PRO A 342 14.01 23.16 27.16
C PRO A 342 13.23 24.46 27.41
N GLY A 343 11.92 24.37 27.63
CA GLY A 343 11.08 25.53 27.85
C GLY A 343 9.60 25.30 27.55
N LYS A 344 8.82 26.36 27.79
CA LYS A 344 7.38 26.31 27.51
C LYS A 344 7.09 26.71 26.06
N TYR A 345 6.31 25.89 25.39
CA TYR A 345 5.89 26.10 24.01
C TYR A 345 4.38 26.10 23.91
N ARG A 346 3.83 26.83 22.96
CA ARG A 346 2.40 26.86 22.68
C ARG A 346 2.13 26.16 21.34
N HIS A 347 1.28 25.13 21.38
CA HIS A 347 0.79 24.48 20.18
C HIS A 347 -0.09 25.47 19.36
N PHE A 348 -0.12 25.33 18.02
CA PHE A 348 -0.90 26.21 17.15
C PHE A 348 -2.40 26.24 17.48
N LYS A 349 -2.94 25.17 18.10
CA LYS A 349 -4.33 25.11 18.65
C LYS A 349 -4.46 25.79 20.04
N GLY A 350 -3.41 26.40 20.58
CA GLY A 350 -3.45 27.21 21.81
C GLY A 350 -3.03 26.50 23.10
N ASN A 351 -2.82 25.19 23.09
CA ASN A 351 -2.36 24.44 24.28
C ASN A 351 -0.87 24.71 24.56
N GLU A 352 -0.51 24.79 25.83
CA GLU A 352 0.88 24.95 26.26
C GLU A 352 1.47 23.61 26.69
N TYR A 353 2.72 23.35 26.32
CA TYR A 353 3.51 22.20 26.75
C TYR A 353 4.92 22.62 27.11
N GLU A 354 5.59 21.84 27.93
CA GLU A 354 6.95 22.11 28.41
C GLU A 354 7.88 21.01 27.84
N VAL A 355 8.89 21.45 27.08
CA VAL A 355 9.98 20.58 26.65
C VAL A 355 11.01 20.55 27.81
N ILE A 356 11.16 19.37 28.42
CA ILE A 356 12.07 19.16 29.55
C ILE A 356 13.48 18.74 29.11
N GLY A 357 13.65 18.33 27.86
CA GLY A 357 14.94 17.98 27.27
C GLY A 357 14.78 17.36 25.89
N THR A 358 15.88 17.30 25.15
CA THR A 358 16.01 16.56 23.91
C THR A 358 16.95 15.38 24.13
N ALA A 359 16.57 14.17 23.67
CA ALA A 359 17.46 13.02 23.69
C ALA A 359 18.09 12.87 22.29
N LEU A 360 19.40 12.76 22.25
CA LEU A 360 20.11 12.32 21.04
C LEU A 360 19.88 10.82 20.88
N HIS A 361 19.46 10.38 19.72
CA HIS A 361 19.44 8.96 19.38
C HIS A 361 20.89 8.48 19.36
N SER A 362 21.26 7.59 20.29
CA SER A 362 22.53 6.86 20.20
C SER A 362 22.39 5.81 19.10
N GLU A 363 23.31 5.86 18.13
CA GLU A 363 23.46 4.86 17.08
C GLU A 363 23.51 3.43 17.59
#